data_51ea7a95464887101d48d2f513dd9138
#
_entry.id   51ea7a95464887101d48d2f513dd9138
#
_cell.length_a   1.000
_cell.length_b   1.000
_cell.length_c   1.000
_cell.angle_alpha   90.00
_cell.angle_beta   90.00
_cell.angle_gamma   90.00
#
_symmetry.space_group_name_H-M   'P 1'
#
loop_
_entity.id
_entity.type
_entity.pdbx_description
1 polymer ?
#
loop_
_entity_poly.entity_id
_entity_poly.type
_entity_poly.pdbx_seq_one_letter_code
_entity_poly.pdbx_strand_id
1 'polypeptide(L)'
;MQFKANILLVIVTMFWGMSYMFMVMGLESLEVFNTVALRSFIAFVLAGMIFYKKLLNIDRKIILYGIIQAFFLVGAIGLPMMGVMTTPTANAGFLVSLTVVLVPIMSSLIDKKLPTKTVSMAIICTMIGIIILTVNHSLTFQIGDIFCLLTALSYSIYIILNSKFTKKVDPLTFGIYQMGFATVIAGIICLLFETPKIPFSSSGWIAILGLGILCSAFGFIGQTVAQVYTTPTHTGLIFSLEPIFASIFAVLFLGEALTSRLLIGGLLIFVGNIIAQYEQFHSLRIISSKTSNTT
;
A
#
# COMPACT_ATOMS: atom_id res chain seq x y z
N MET A 1 1.26 -14.62 -16.23
CA MET A 1 0.77 -14.37 -14.85
C MET A 1 1.20 -12.99 -14.35
N GLN A 2 2.46 -12.59 -14.54
CA GLN A 2 2.97 -11.29 -14.09
C GLN A 2 2.19 -10.06 -14.61
N PHE A 3 1.84 -10.02 -15.91
CA PHE A 3 1.05 -8.91 -16.46
C PHE A 3 -0.30 -8.74 -15.73
N LYS A 4 -1.00 -9.85 -15.44
CA LYS A 4 -2.26 -9.82 -14.68
C LYS A 4 -2.03 -9.33 -13.24
N ALA A 5 -0.91 -9.73 -12.61
CA ALA A 5 -0.55 -9.27 -11.29
C ALA A 5 -0.26 -7.76 -11.26
N ASN A 6 0.48 -7.24 -12.25
CA ASN A 6 0.74 -5.81 -12.36
C ASN A 6 -0.55 -5.00 -12.57
N ILE A 7 -1.48 -5.49 -13.42
CA ILE A 7 -2.81 -4.85 -13.57
C ILE A 7 -3.56 -4.86 -12.24
N LEU A 8 -3.58 -5.99 -11.53
CA LEU A 8 -4.22 -6.08 -10.22
C LEU A 8 -3.63 -5.08 -9.22
N LEU A 9 -2.29 -4.93 -9.19
CA LEU A 9 -1.63 -3.93 -8.33
C LEU A 9 -2.00 -2.49 -8.73
N VAL A 10 -2.12 -2.18 -10.02
CA VAL A 10 -2.59 -0.85 -10.48
C VAL A 10 -4.02 -0.58 -10.00
N ILE A 11 -4.92 -1.57 -10.10
CA ILE A 11 -6.31 -1.44 -9.61
C ILE A 11 -6.32 -1.26 -8.08
N VAL A 12 -5.49 -2.02 -7.35
CA VAL A 12 -5.31 -1.87 -5.91
C VAL A 12 -4.87 -0.44 -5.57
N THR A 13 -3.87 0.08 -6.30
CA THR A 13 -3.36 1.44 -6.11
C THR A 13 -4.42 2.50 -6.39
N MET A 14 -5.28 2.27 -7.38
CA MET A 14 -6.42 3.14 -7.67
C MET A 14 -7.38 3.21 -6.45
N PHE A 15 -7.73 2.08 -5.84
CA PHE A 15 -8.56 2.09 -4.64
C PHE A 15 -7.89 2.77 -3.45
N TRP A 16 -6.57 2.66 -3.35
CA TRP A 16 -5.84 3.37 -2.29
C TRP A 16 -5.77 4.88 -2.52
N GLY A 17 -5.71 5.33 -3.77
CA GLY A 17 -5.90 6.74 -4.09
C GLY A 17 -7.26 7.28 -3.60
N MET A 18 -8.35 6.47 -3.69
CA MET A 18 -9.64 6.81 -3.10
C MET A 18 -9.64 6.76 -1.57
N SER A 19 -8.75 5.99 -0.95
CA SER A 19 -8.79 5.77 0.50
C SER A 19 -8.58 7.04 1.30
N TYR A 20 -7.86 8.03 0.79
CA TYR A 20 -7.67 9.31 1.46
C TYR A 20 -9.00 10.03 1.73
N MET A 21 -9.90 10.03 0.76
CA MET A 21 -11.25 10.59 0.94
C MET A 21 -12.02 9.82 2.04
N PHE A 22 -12.00 8.48 1.98
CA PHE A 22 -12.66 7.66 3.00
C PHE A 22 -12.01 7.81 4.39
N MET A 23 -10.70 8.01 4.48
CA MET A 23 -10.01 8.26 5.75
C MET A 23 -10.49 9.57 6.39
N VAL A 24 -10.55 10.66 5.63
CA VAL A 24 -11.05 11.95 6.14
C VAL A 24 -12.49 11.80 6.63
N MET A 25 -13.38 11.22 5.82
CA MET A 25 -14.78 10.98 6.21
C MET A 25 -14.90 10.08 7.46
N GLY A 26 -14.04 9.08 7.60
CA GLY A 26 -14.05 8.16 8.75
C GLY A 26 -13.58 8.83 10.03
N LEU A 27 -12.54 9.67 9.96
CA LEU A 27 -11.98 10.41 11.11
C LEU A 27 -12.92 11.47 11.68
N GLU A 28 -13.98 11.86 10.97
CA GLU A 28 -15.04 12.72 11.52
C GLU A 28 -15.84 12.04 12.64
N SER A 29 -15.89 10.72 12.64
CA SER A 29 -16.73 9.96 13.59
C SER A 29 -15.96 8.93 14.43
N LEU A 30 -14.79 8.52 13.98
CA LEU A 30 -13.98 7.45 14.59
C LEU A 30 -12.54 7.89 14.79
N GLU A 31 -11.91 7.32 15.81
CA GLU A 31 -10.47 7.48 16.04
C GLU A 31 -9.66 6.55 15.14
N VAL A 32 -8.34 6.75 15.10
CA VAL A 32 -7.45 6.09 14.11
C VAL A 32 -7.49 4.58 14.22
N PHE A 33 -7.17 4.02 15.41
CA PHE A 33 -7.08 2.57 15.58
C PHE A 33 -8.43 1.89 15.61
N ASN A 34 -9.49 2.61 16.01
CA ASN A 34 -10.86 2.15 15.85
C ASN A 34 -11.20 1.97 14.35
N THR A 35 -10.84 2.94 13.52
CA THR A 35 -10.99 2.85 12.05
C THR A 35 -10.19 1.68 11.48
N VAL A 36 -8.92 1.51 11.89
CA VAL A 36 -8.07 0.41 11.43
C VAL A 36 -8.63 -0.95 11.84
N ALA A 37 -9.13 -1.08 13.08
CA ALA A 37 -9.74 -2.32 13.57
C ALA A 37 -11.01 -2.68 12.78
N LEU A 38 -11.94 -1.73 12.61
CA LEU A 38 -13.20 -1.97 11.89
C LEU A 38 -12.97 -2.31 10.42
N ARG A 39 -12.13 -1.56 9.71
CA ARG A 39 -11.85 -1.86 8.29
C ARG A 39 -11.18 -3.22 8.10
N SER A 40 -10.26 -3.58 8.98
CA SER A 40 -9.58 -4.88 8.94
C SER A 40 -10.52 -6.02 9.30
N PHE A 41 -11.42 -5.81 10.27
CA PHE A 41 -12.46 -6.77 10.64
C PHE A 41 -13.41 -7.05 9.47
N ILE A 42 -13.91 -6.00 8.80
CA ILE A 42 -14.77 -6.15 7.63
C ILE A 42 -14.06 -6.94 6.53
N ALA A 43 -12.78 -6.62 6.28
CA ALA A 43 -11.98 -7.33 5.30
C ALA A 43 -11.80 -8.82 5.65
N PHE A 44 -11.50 -9.13 6.92
CA PHE A 44 -11.33 -10.48 7.40
C PHE A 44 -12.63 -11.29 7.29
N VAL A 45 -13.76 -10.73 7.76
CA VAL A 45 -15.06 -11.40 7.73
C VAL A 45 -15.52 -11.63 6.30
N LEU A 46 -15.47 -10.60 5.45
CA LEU A 46 -15.92 -10.69 4.06
C LEU A 46 -15.10 -11.72 3.27
N ALA A 47 -13.77 -11.61 3.30
CA ALA A 47 -12.91 -12.55 2.60
C ALA A 47 -12.96 -13.94 3.22
N GLY A 48 -13.10 -14.02 4.56
CA GLY A 48 -13.26 -15.27 5.29
C GLY A 48 -14.55 -16.02 4.91
N MET A 49 -15.66 -15.32 4.73
CA MET A 49 -16.93 -15.91 4.27
C MET A 49 -16.80 -16.41 2.82
N ILE A 50 -16.22 -15.62 1.93
CA ILE A 50 -16.08 -15.99 0.51
C ILE A 50 -15.13 -17.19 0.35
N PHE A 51 -14.03 -17.22 1.09
CA PHE A 51 -12.98 -18.23 0.98
C PHE A 51 -12.87 -19.14 2.20
N TYR A 52 -13.99 -19.41 2.89
CA TYR A 52 -14.01 -20.16 4.16
C TYR A 52 -13.29 -21.52 4.11
N LYS A 53 -13.37 -22.23 2.96
CA LYS A 53 -12.68 -23.52 2.76
C LYS A 53 -11.16 -23.40 2.88
N LYS A 54 -10.59 -22.25 2.51
CA LYS A 54 -9.16 -21.95 2.63
C LYS A 54 -8.73 -21.74 4.09
N LEU A 55 -9.63 -21.18 4.90
CA LEU A 55 -9.34 -20.92 6.32
C LEU A 55 -9.28 -22.20 7.17
N LEU A 56 -9.88 -23.29 6.73
CA LEU A 56 -9.86 -24.56 7.46
C LEU A 56 -8.48 -25.23 7.46
N ASN A 57 -7.62 -24.92 6.50
CA ASN A 57 -6.28 -25.51 6.34
C ASN A 57 -5.20 -24.51 6.79
N ILE A 58 -5.15 -24.24 8.09
CA ILE A 58 -4.17 -23.32 8.67
C ILE A 58 -2.85 -24.02 8.98
N ASP A 59 -1.73 -23.46 8.53
CA ASP A 59 -0.37 -23.84 8.91
C ASP A 59 0.16 -22.90 10.00
N ARG A 60 0.95 -23.41 10.94
CA ARG A 60 1.65 -22.62 11.96
C ARG A 60 2.46 -21.48 11.36
N LYS A 61 3.00 -21.66 10.16
CA LYS A 61 3.71 -20.59 9.43
C LYS A 61 2.80 -19.44 9.05
N ILE A 62 1.54 -19.72 8.65
CA ILE A 62 0.55 -18.69 8.32
C ILE A 62 0.25 -17.83 9.56
N ILE A 63 0.13 -18.47 10.74
CA ILE A 63 -0.10 -17.74 12.00
C ILE A 63 1.09 -16.81 12.30
N LEU A 64 2.32 -17.35 12.35
CA LEU A 64 3.50 -16.58 12.69
C LEU A 64 3.75 -15.43 11.71
N TYR A 65 3.74 -15.75 10.40
CA TYR A 65 3.94 -14.75 9.37
C TYR A 65 2.80 -13.74 9.32
N GLY A 66 1.56 -14.18 9.56
CA GLY A 66 0.38 -13.32 9.61
C GLY A 66 0.44 -12.30 10.74
N ILE A 67 0.88 -12.69 11.93
CA ILE A 67 1.06 -11.78 13.08
C ILE A 67 2.15 -10.74 12.77
N ILE A 68 3.32 -11.18 12.28
CA ILE A 68 4.41 -10.27 11.91
C ILE A 68 3.96 -9.30 10.83
N GLN A 69 3.28 -9.80 9.81
CA GLN A 69 2.78 -9.00 8.70
C GLN A 69 1.72 -7.99 9.16
N ALA A 70 0.81 -8.43 10.04
CA ALA A 70 -0.24 -7.59 10.59
C ALA A 70 0.31 -6.41 11.42
N PHE A 71 1.41 -6.62 12.16
CA PHE A 71 2.07 -5.55 12.90
C PHE A 71 2.52 -4.41 11.97
N PHE A 72 3.23 -4.75 10.89
CA PHE A 72 3.64 -3.74 9.90
C PHE A 72 2.47 -3.19 9.09
N LEU A 73 1.43 -3.98 8.88
CA LEU A 73 0.20 -3.52 8.22
C LEU A 73 -0.54 -2.48 9.05
N VAL A 74 -0.70 -2.71 10.36
CA VAL A 74 -1.32 -1.73 11.28
C VAL A 74 -0.51 -0.43 11.29
N GLY A 75 0.83 -0.53 11.31
CA GLY A 75 1.70 0.63 11.13
C GLY A 75 1.49 1.33 9.79
N ALA A 76 1.47 0.59 8.69
CA ALA A 76 1.28 1.14 7.35
C ALA A 76 -0.08 1.83 7.14
N ILE A 77 -1.11 1.42 7.88
CA ILE A 77 -2.46 2.00 7.76
C ILE A 77 -2.72 3.07 8.83
N GLY A 78 -2.31 2.84 10.08
CA GLY A 78 -2.62 3.71 11.20
C GLY A 78 -1.72 4.95 11.29
N LEU A 79 -0.42 4.78 11.09
CA LEU A 79 0.53 5.88 11.18
C LEU A 79 0.25 7.02 10.17
N PRO A 80 -0.11 6.77 8.89
CA PRO A 80 -0.43 7.88 7.99
C PRO A 80 -1.71 8.62 8.41
N MET A 81 -2.68 7.93 9.03
CA MET A 81 -3.86 8.59 9.59
C MET A 81 -3.48 9.51 10.76
N MET A 82 -2.55 9.11 11.63
CA MET A 82 -1.99 9.98 12.67
C MET A 82 -1.20 11.15 12.05
N GLY A 83 -0.48 10.89 10.97
CA GLY A 83 0.30 11.90 10.26
C GLY A 83 -0.55 13.04 9.72
N VAL A 84 -1.65 12.75 9.02
CA VAL A 84 -2.53 13.76 8.41
C VAL A 84 -3.32 14.59 9.42
N MET A 85 -3.34 14.21 10.70
CA MET A 85 -3.95 15.03 11.74
C MET A 85 -3.19 16.32 12.03
N THR A 86 -1.87 16.35 11.77
CA THR A 86 -1.02 17.51 12.06
C THR A 86 -0.17 17.95 10.87
N THR A 87 0.01 17.10 9.87
CA THR A 87 0.78 17.39 8.64
C THR A 87 -0.18 17.63 7.47
N PRO A 88 0.05 18.66 6.63
CA PRO A 88 -0.71 18.84 5.41
C PRO A 88 -0.70 17.58 4.53
N THR A 89 -1.84 17.22 3.95
CA THR A 89 -2.03 15.98 3.19
C THR A 89 -1.01 15.82 2.05
N ALA A 90 -0.64 16.93 1.38
CA ALA A 90 0.37 16.91 0.33
C ALA A 90 1.76 16.49 0.86
N ASN A 91 2.18 17.02 2.02
CA ASN A 91 3.46 16.65 2.65
C ASN A 91 3.40 15.21 3.16
N ALA A 92 2.29 14.80 3.77
CA ALA A 92 2.09 13.43 4.21
C ALA A 92 2.20 12.45 3.03
N GLY A 93 1.53 12.72 1.92
CA GLY A 93 1.63 11.91 0.69
C GLY A 93 3.05 11.82 0.14
N PHE A 94 3.81 12.93 0.14
CA PHE A 94 5.22 12.93 -0.24
C PHE A 94 6.05 12.02 0.64
N LEU A 95 5.94 12.17 1.97
CA LEU A 95 6.73 11.41 2.94
C LEU A 95 6.42 9.90 2.88
N VAL A 96 5.16 9.53 2.76
CA VAL A 96 4.73 8.12 2.58
C VAL A 96 5.27 7.57 1.25
N SER A 97 5.29 8.37 0.18
CA SER A 97 5.81 7.96 -1.13
C SER A 97 7.31 7.67 -1.14
N LEU A 98 8.08 8.05 -0.11
CA LEU A 98 9.47 7.61 0.06
C LEU A 98 9.63 6.08 0.11
N THR A 99 8.55 5.34 0.34
CA THR A 99 8.47 3.88 0.14
C THR A 99 9.06 3.45 -1.22
N VAL A 100 8.88 4.24 -2.27
CA VAL A 100 9.42 4.00 -3.63
C VAL A 100 10.95 3.89 -3.63
N VAL A 101 11.62 4.62 -2.75
CA VAL A 101 13.09 4.60 -2.59
C VAL A 101 13.52 3.59 -1.53
N LEU A 102 12.79 3.54 -0.41
CA LEU A 102 13.12 2.66 0.71
C LEU A 102 13.05 1.18 0.32
N VAL A 103 12.02 0.77 -0.43
CA VAL A 103 11.87 -0.65 -0.83
C VAL A 103 13.05 -1.15 -1.67
N PRO A 104 13.47 -0.48 -2.76
CA PRO A 104 14.66 -0.90 -3.51
C PRO A 104 15.94 -0.89 -2.69
N ILE A 105 16.17 0.13 -1.85
CA ILE A 105 17.35 0.22 -0.98
C ILE A 105 17.38 -0.97 -0.03
N MET A 106 16.30 -1.21 0.70
CA MET A 106 16.21 -2.31 1.66
C MET A 106 16.30 -3.68 0.97
N SER A 107 15.64 -3.85 -0.18
CA SER A 107 15.76 -5.08 -0.98
C SER A 107 17.19 -5.32 -1.43
N SER A 108 17.89 -4.28 -1.88
CA SER A 108 19.29 -4.36 -2.30
C SER A 108 20.22 -4.75 -1.16
N LEU A 109 20.02 -4.19 0.03
CA LEU A 109 20.78 -4.55 1.23
C LEU A 109 20.56 -6.01 1.63
N ILE A 110 19.31 -6.49 1.54
CA ILE A 110 18.93 -7.86 1.91
C ILE A 110 19.47 -8.87 0.87
N ASP A 111 19.29 -8.57 -0.41
CA ASP A 111 19.65 -9.48 -1.51
C ASP A 111 21.13 -9.29 -1.93
N LYS A 112 21.84 -8.32 -1.33
CA LYS A 112 23.22 -7.94 -1.67
C LYS A 112 23.44 -7.68 -3.16
N LYS A 113 22.43 -7.09 -3.82
CA LYS A 113 22.43 -6.76 -5.24
C LYS A 113 21.88 -5.36 -5.45
N LEU A 114 22.64 -4.50 -6.10
CA LEU A 114 22.18 -3.16 -6.44
C LEU A 114 21.07 -3.24 -7.51
N PRO A 115 20.12 -2.29 -7.51
CA PRO A 115 19.18 -2.13 -8.60
C PRO A 115 19.91 -1.90 -9.91
N THR A 116 19.33 -2.36 -11.00
CA THR A 116 19.88 -2.07 -12.32
C THR A 116 19.83 -0.57 -12.62
N LYS A 117 20.63 -0.12 -13.60
CA LYS A 117 20.63 1.30 -14.01
C LYS A 117 19.24 1.76 -14.44
N THR A 118 18.48 0.90 -15.12
CA THR A 118 17.13 1.19 -15.59
C THR A 118 16.16 1.37 -14.43
N VAL A 119 16.20 0.47 -13.42
CA VAL A 119 15.38 0.60 -12.21
C VAL A 119 15.77 1.86 -11.42
N SER A 120 17.07 2.15 -11.29
CA SER A 120 17.53 3.37 -10.60
C SER A 120 17.03 4.64 -11.32
N MET A 121 17.05 4.65 -12.65
CA MET A 121 16.52 5.77 -13.44
C MET A 121 14.99 5.90 -13.27
N ALA A 122 14.25 4.77 -13.23
CA ALA A 122 12.82 4.76 -12.96
C ALA A 122 12.50 5.36 -11.58
N ILE A 123 13.26 4.99 -10.54
CA ILE A 123 13.12 5.53 -9.17
C ILE A 123 13.34 7.05 -9.17
N ILE A 124 14.42 7.52 -9.79
CA ILE A 124 14.75 8.96 -9.85
C ILE A 124 13.63 9.72 -10.58
N CYS A 125 13.20 9.23 -11.73
CA CYS A 125 12.12 9.84 -12.50
C CYS A 125 10.82 9.93 -11.70
N THR A 126 10.44 8.84 -11.02
CA THR A 126 9.27 8.77 -10.15
C THR A 126 9.39 9.73 -8.97
N MET A 127 10.56 9.81 -8.31
CA MET A 127 10.78 10.72 -7.18
C MET A 127 10.67 12.19 -7.58
N ILE A 128 11.24 12.57 -8.73
CA ILE A 128 11.09 13.92 -9.26
C ILE A 128 9.61 14.22 -9.51
N GLY A 129 8.86 13.29 -10.09
CA GLY A 129 7.44 13.42 -10.31
C GLY A 129 6.64 13.62 -9.01
N ILE A 130 6.93 12.82 -7.98
CA ILE A 130 6.31 12.94 -6.64
C ILE A 130 6.63 14.29 -6.02
N ILE A 131 7.88 14.76 -6.08
CA ILE A 131 8.28 16.07 -5.55
C ILE A 131 7.49 17.19 -6.24
N ILE A 132 7.41 17.19 -7.58
CA ILE A 132 6.67 18.20 -8.34
C ILE A 132 5.18 18.17 -7.97
N LEU A 133 4.60 16.98 -7.80
CA LEU A 133 3.19 16.80 -7.49
C LEU A 133 2.82 17.28 -6.08
N THR A 134 3.64 16.97 -5.09
CA THR A 134 3.26 17.04 -3.68
C THR A 134 3.89 18.19 -2.91
N VAL A 135 5.13 18.61 -3.26
CA VAL A 135 5.84 19.61 -2.46
C VAL A 135 5.33 21.04 -2.78
N ASN A 136 4.75 21.68 -1.78
CA ASN A 136 4.37 23.09 -1.76
C ASN A 136 5.41 23.93 -1.03
N HIS A 137 5.36 25.28 -1.17
CA HIS A 137 6.37 26.23 -0.68
C HIS A 137 6.57 26.31 0.85
N SER A 138 5.75 25.66 1.67
CA SER A 138 5.86 25.68 3.14
C SER A 138 6.28 24.31 3.68
N LEU A 139 7.57 24.05 3.70
CA LEU A 139 8.15 22.88 4.38
C LEU A 139 8.42 23.25 5.85
N THR A 140 7.38 23.32 6.67
CA THR A 140 7.53 23.36 8.13
C THR A 140 7.44 21.94 8.66
N PHE A 141 8.49 21.48 9.34
CA PHE A 141 8.51 20.15 9.93
C PHE A 141 7.52 20.06 11.10
N GLN A 142 6.64 19.07 11.06
CA GLN A 142 5.62 18.84 12.06
C GLN A 142 5.75 17.43 12.66
N ILE A 143 5.14 17.19 13.81
CA ILE A 143 5.17 15.87 14.45
C ILE A 143 4.55 14.78 13.57
N GLY A 144 3.56 15.12 12.78
CA GLY A 144 2.93 14.21 11.80
C GLY A 144 3.88 13.73 10.71
N ASP A 145 4.93 14.50 10.39
CA ASP A 145 5.94 14.10 9.41
C ASP A 145 6.71 12.87 9.88
N ILE A 146 6.93 12.75 11.20
CA ILE A 146 7.56 11.56 11.80
C ILE A 146 6.67 10.33 11.57
N PHE A 147 5.36 10.46 11.81
CA PHE A 147 4.42 9.36 11.57
C PHE A 147 4.38 8.95 10.10
N CYS A 148 4.44 9.91 9.18
CA CYS A 148 4.49 9.64 7.74
C CYS A 148 5.80 8.94 7.33
N LEU A 149 6.96 9.33 7.90
CA LEU A 149 8.23 8.64 7.68
C LEU A 149 8.22 7.22 8.24
N LEU A 150 7.68 7.03 9.45
CA LEU A 150 7.50 5.71 10.04
C LEU A 150 6.53 4.85 9.22
N THR A 151 5.52 5.46 8.58
CA THR A 151 4.66 4.78 7.60
C THR A 151 5.47 4.25 6.44
N ALA A 152 6.29 5.11 5.79
CA ALA A 152 7.11 4.72 4.65
C ALA A 152 8.04 3.55 5.00
N LEU A 153 8.64 3.57 6.19
CA LEU A 153 9.47 2.48 6.70
C LEU A 153 8.66 1.21 6.95
N SER A 154 7.56 1.31 7.70
CA SER A 154 6.70 0.18 8.05
C SER A 154 6.14 -0.49 6.80
N TYR A 155 5.67 0.31 5.84
CA TYR A 155 5.12 -0.20 4.60
C TYR A 155 6.19 -0.81 3.69
N SER A 156 7.41 -0.26 3.68
CA SER A 156 8.54 -0.88 2.96
C SER A 156 8.88 -2.25 3.50
N ILE A 157 8.93 -2.40 4.82
CA ILE A 157 9.14 -3.69 5.49
C ILE A 157 7.99 -4.64 5.16
N TYR A 158 6.74 -4.16 5.22
CA TYR A 158 5.55 -4.93 4.86
C TYR A 158 5.66 -5.50 3.43
N ILE A 159 5.99 -4.68 2.43
CA ILE A 159 6.13 -5.11 1.03
C ILE A 159 7.20 -6.19 0.88
N ILE A 160 8.36 -6.00 1.52
CA ILE A 160 9.48 -6.95 1.44
C ILE A 160 9.14 -8.27 2.12
N LEU A 161 8.57 -8.24 3.32
CA LEU A 161 8.15 -9.43 4.05
C LEU A 161 7.04 -10.17 3.31
N ASN A 162 6.07 -9.45 2.76
CA ASN A 162 4.98 -10.00 1.97
C ASN A 162 5.52 -10.84 0.80
N SER A 163 6.49 -10.30 0.05
CA SER A 163 7.15 -11.02 -1.05
C SER A 163 7.91 -12.27 -0.59
N LYS A 164 8.45 -12.29 0.64
CA LYS A 164 9.17 -13.44 1.19
C LYS A 164 8.22 -14.50 1.73
N PHE A 165 7.18 -14.08 2.43
CA PHE A 165 6.24 -14.99 3.10
C PHE A 165 5.30 -15.68 2.10
N THR A 166 4.81 -14.97 1.11
CA THR A 166 3.92 -15.51 0.06
C THR A 166 4.55 -16.60 -0.80
N LYS A 167 5.89 -16.73 -0.79
CA LYS A 167 6.61 -17.84 -1.42
C LYS A 167 6.60 -19.13 -0.57
N LYS A 168 6.21 -19.06 0.69
CA LYS A 168 6.31 -20.15 1.66
C LYS A 168 4.94 -20.66 2.15
N VAL A 169 3.87 -19.91 1.91
CA VAL A 169 2.51 -20.22 2.34
C VAL A 169 1.50 -19.85 1.25
N ASP A 170 0.25 -20.35 1.35
CA ASP A 170 -0.82 -19.95 0.43
C ASP A 170 -1.11 -18.45 0.57
N PRO A 171 -0.93 -17.66 -0.51
CA PRO A 171 -0.99 -16.20 -0.42
C PRO A 171 -2.38 -15.68 -0.04
N LEU A 172 -3.44 -16.35 -0.50
CA LEU A 172 -4.80 -15.93 -0.21
C LEU A 172 -5.15 -16.16 1.26
N THR A 173 -4.86 -17.34 1.78
CA THR A 173 -5.06 -17.66 3.20
C THR A 173 -4.26 -16.73 4.08
N PHE A 174 -2.98 -16.51 3.75
CA PHE A 174 -2.11 -15.57 4.45
C PHE A 174 -2.66 -14.14 4.41
N GLY A 175 -3.13 -13.67 3.23
CA GLY A 175 -3.75 -12.35 3.07
C GLY A 175 -5.00 -12.16 3.93
N ILE A 176 -5.81 -13.21 4.12
CA ILE A 176 -7.00 -13.14 4.98
C ILE A 176 -6.59 -13.11 6.46
N TYR A 177 -5.69 -14.00 6.89
CA TYR A 177 -5.28 -14.07 8.30
C TYR A 177 -4.54 -12.82 8.77
N GLN A 178 -3.74 -12.15 7.92
CA GLN A 178 -3.12 -10.87 8.28
C GLN A 178 -4.17 -9.80 8.60
N MET A 179 -5.34 -9.79 7.91
CA MET A 179 -6.44 -8.87 8.25
C MET A 179 -7.04 -9.20 9.62
N GLY A 180 -7.24 -10.49 9.93
CA GLY A 180 -7.71 -10.92 11.24
C GLY A 180 -6.76 -10.50 12.37
N PHE A 181 -5.46 -10.74 12.21
CA PHE A 181 -4.46 -10.30 13.20
C PHE A 181 -4.33 -8.77 13.26
N ALA A 182 -4.46 -8.06 12.14
CA ALA A 182 -4.49 -6.59 12.14
C ALA A 182 -5.71 -6.06 12.92
N THR A 183 -6.87 -6.72 12.80
CA THR A 183 -8.05 -6.41 13.62
C THR A 183 -7.75 -6.54 15.11
N VAL A 184 -7.12 -7.65 15.52
CA VAL A 184 -6.79 -7.88 16.93
C VAL A 184 -5.77 -6.85 17.44
N ILE A 185 -4.69 -6.62 16.70
CA ILE A 185 -3.64 -5.65 17.10
C ILE A 185 -4.22 -4.24 17.19
N ALA A 186 -4.92 -3.77 16.16
CA ALA A 186 -5.53 -2.44 16.17
C ALA A 186 -6.64 -2.33 17.22
N GLY A 187 -7.44 -3.39 17.43
CA GLY A 187 -8.45 -3.46 18.46
C GLY A 187 -7.87 -3.35 19.87
N ILE A 188 -6.74 -4.01 20.16
CA ILE A 188 -6.05 -3.87 21.45
C ILE A 188 -5.55 -2.44 21.64
N ILE A 189 -4.95 -1.82 20.61
CA ILE A 189 -4.48 -0.43 20.70
C ILE A 189 -5.67 0.50 20.91
N CYS A 190 -6.77 0.31 20.19
CA CYS A 190 -8.00 1.08 20.36
C CYS A 190 -8.54 0.97 21.80
N LEU A 191 -8.61 -0.24 22.36
CA LEU A 191 -9.09 -0.45 23.75
C LEU A 191 -8.19 0.21 24.80
N LEU A 192 -6.90 0.34 24.52
CA LEU A 192 -5.93 0.92 25.48
C LEU A 192 -5.85 2.45 25.39
N PHE A 193 -6.04 3.04 24.22
CA PHE A 193 -5.74 4.45 23.95
C PHE A 193 -6.90 5.24 23.36
N GLU A 194 -7.95 4.58 22.87
CA GLU A 194 -9.09 5.18 22.21
C GLU A 194 -10.40 4.64 22.83
N THR A 195 -11.53 5.23 22.45
CA THR A 195 -12.85 4.72 22.83
C THR A 195 -13.47 3.97 21.68
N PRO A 196 -13.68 2.63 21.76
CA PRO A 196 -14.33 1.88 20.69
C PRO A 196 -15.72 2.41 20.39
N LYS A 197 -15.97 2.78 19.15
CA LYS A 197 -17.25 3.33 18.66
C LYS A 197 -17.62 2.68 17.32
N ILE A 198 -18.91 2.71 17.02
CA ILE A 198 -19.45 2.36 15.72
C ILE A 198 -19.81 3.68 15.01
N PRO A 199 -19.66 3.79 13.69
CA PRO A 199 -20.07 4.99 12.97
C PRO A 199 -21.54 5.30 13.23
N PHE A 200 -21.84 6.53 13.60
CA PHE A 200 -23.22 6.98 13.87
C PHE A 200 -23.88 7.66 12.67
N SER A 201 -23.07 8.02 11.63
CA SER A 201 -23.54 8.69 10.41
C SER A 201 -23.47 7.77 9.20
N SER A 202 -24.31 8.03 8.20
CA SER A 202 -24.24 7.32 6.91
C SER A 202 -22.91 7.54 6.21
N SER A 203 -22.33 8.75 6.32
CA SER A 203 -20.99 9.09 5.81
C SER A 203 -19.91 8.20 6.44
N GLY A 204 -19.94 8.03 7.77
CA GLY A 204 -19.02 7.16 8.48
C GLY A 204 -19.12 5.69 8.06
N TRP A 205 -20.32 5.18 7.81
CA TRP A 205 -20.52 3.82 7.29
C TRP A 205 -20.00 3.65 5.86
N ILE A 206 -20.25 4.63 4.99
CA ILE A 206 -19.71 4.63 3.62
C ILE A 206 -18.17 4.60 3.67
N ALA A 207 -17.57 5.42 4.54
CA ALA A 207 -16.13 5.47 4.73
C ALA A 207 -15.57 4.11 5.19
N ILE A 208 -16.13 3.52 6.25
CA ILE A 208 -15.65 2.25 6.81
C ILE A 208 -15.87 1.07 5.85
N LEU A 209 -17.00 1.01 5.16
CA LEU A 209 -17.25 -0.01 4.15
C LEU A 209 -16.32 0.16 2.94
N GLY A 210 -16.11 1.39 2.46
CA GLY A 210 -15.14 1.68 1.39
C GLY A 210 -13.72 1.26 1.77
N LEU A 211 -13.27 1.66 2.96
CA LEU A 211 -11.97 1.25 3.50
C LEU A 211 -11.87 -0.25 3.73
N GLY A 212 -12.91 -0.89 4.27
CA GLY A 212 -12.90 -2.32 4.58
C GLY A 212 -12.96 -3.20 3.34
N ILE A 213 -13.88 -2.91 2.43
CA ILE A 213 -14.12 -3.76 1.24
C ILE A 213 -13.10 -3.46 0.14
N LEU A 214 -13.03 -2.20 -0.32
CA LEU A 214 -12.20 -1.85 -1.48
C LEU A 214 -10.72 -1.76 -1.11
N CYS A 215 -10.40 -1.02 -0.06
CA CYS A 215 -9.00 -0.73 0.27
C CYS A 215 -8.34 -1.85 1.10
N SER A 216 -9.10 -2.57 1.95
CA SER A 216 -8.53 -3.63 2.79
C SER A 216 -8.75 -5.02 2.19
N ALA A 217 -9.99 -5.48 1.98
CA ALA A 217 -10.23 -6.84 1.48
C ALA A 217 -9.69 -6.99 0.05
N PHE A 218 -10.11 -6.16 -0.87
CA PHE A 218 -9.61 -6.21 -2.24
C PHE A 218 -8.17 -5.69 -2.31
N GLY A 219 -7.84 -4.57 -1.67
CA GLY A 219 -6.53 -3.93 -1.73
C GLY A 219 -5.42 -4.82 -1.16
N PHE A 220 -5.37 -5.03 0.15
CA PHE A 220 -4.25 -5.73 0.79
C PHE A 220 -4.23 -7.24 0.53
N ILE A 221 -5.39 -7.90 0.43
CA ILE A 221 -5.43 -9.32 0.04
C ILE A 221 -5.06 -9.47 -1.43
N GLY A 222 -5.57 -8.59 -2.30
CA GLY A 222 -5.21 -8.54 -3.73
C GLY A 222 -3.73 -8.27 -3.94
N GLN A 223 -3.13 -7.32 -3.21
CA GLN A 223 -1.69 -7.09 -3.18
C GLN A 223 -0.94 -8.37 -2.81
N THR A 224 -1.35 -9.03 -1.73
CA THR A 224 -0.68 -10.24 -1.24
C THR A 224 -0.66 -11.34 -2.30
N VAL A 225 -1.78 -11.55 -2.99
CA VAL A 225 -1.88 -12.53 -4.08
C VAL A 225 -1.05 -12.10 -5.32
N ALA A 226 -1.13 -10.83 -5.70
CA ALA A 226 -0.41 -10.33 -6.87
C ALA A 226 1.11 -10.33 -6.68
N GLN A 227 1.57 -10.02 -5.48
CA GLN A 227 2.99 -9.86 -5.16
C GLN A 227 3.80 -11.16 -5.25
N VAL A 228 3.15 -12.33 -5.33
CA VAL A 228 3.80 -13.60 -5.67
C VAL A 228 4.49 -13.56 -7.03
N TYR A 229 3.93 -12.80 -7.96
CA TYR A 229 4.34 -12.76 -9.37
C TYR A 229 5.19 -11.53 -9.73
N THR A 230 5.57 -10.72 -8.75
CA THR A 230 6.38 -9.52 -8.95
C THR A 230 7.42 -9.34 -7.83
N THR A 231 8.35 -8.41 -8.02
CA THR A 231 9.37 -8.11 -7.00
C THR A 231 8.91 -7.00 -6.07
N PRO A 232 9.48 -6.89 -4.84
CA PRO A 232 9.18 -5.77 -3.94
C PRO A 232 9.41 -4.41 -4.60
N THR A 233 10.53 -4.25 -5.32
CA THR A 233 10.89 -3.00 -6.02
C THR A 233 9.84 -2.60 -7.05
N HIS A 234 9.38 -3.53 -7.90
CA HIS A 234 8.35 -3.23 -8.90
C HIS A 234 6.99 -2.98 -8.26
N THR A 235 6.68 -3.68 -7.16
CA THR A 235 5.47 -3.42 -6.38
C THR A 235 5.49 -1.98 -5.82
N GLY A 236 6.59 -1.56 -5.19
CA GLY A 236 6.74 -0.21 -4.68
C GLY A 236 6.64 0.87 -5.76
N LEU A 237 7.21 0.60 -6.96
CA LEU A 237 7.08 1.51 -8.10
C LEU A 237 5.63 1.60 -8.61
N ILE A 238 4.89 0.50 -8.70
CA ILE A 238 3.46 0.55 -9.09
C ILE A 238 2.66 1.38 -8.07
N PHE A 239 2.96 1.25 -6.78
CA PHE A 239 2.27 1.99 -5.73
C PHE A 239 2.55 3.49 -5.77
N SER A 240 3.63 3.94 -6.42
CA SER A 240 3.85 5.37 -6.66
C SER A 240 2.81 6.02 -7.59
N LEU A 241 1.93 5.23 -8.23
CA LEU A 241 0.76 5.76 -8.94
C LEU A 241 -0.35 6.24 -7.99
N GLU A 242 -0.30 5.89 -6.70
CA GLU A 242 -1.31 6.26 -5.70
C GLU A 242 -1.58 7.77 -5.64
N PRO A 243 -0.58 8.67 -5.54
CA PRO A 243 -0.83 10.10 -5.55
C PRO A 243 -1.44 10.63 -6.85
N ILE A 244 -1.20 9.96 -7.99
CA ILE A 244 -1.88 10.32 -9.24
C ILE A 244 -3.37 10.01 -9.14
N PHE A 245 -3.73 8.81 -8.69
CA PHE A 245 -5.13 8.43 -8.51
C PHE A 245 -5.81 9.30 -7.45
N ALA A 246 -5.13 9.57 -6.32
CA ALA A 246 -5.65 10.47 -5.28
C ALA A 246 -5.98 11.86 -5.85
N SER A 247 -5.08 12.42 -6.66
CA SER A 247 -5.30 13.71 -7.31
C SER A 247 -6.42 13.68 -8.36
N ILE A 248 -6.53 12.60 -9.14
CA ILE A 248 -7.64 12.41 -10.09
C ILE A 248 -8.97 12.40 -9.34
N PHE A 249 -9.07 11.66 -8.23
CA PHE A 249 -10.29 11.60 -7.43
C PHE A 249 -10.59 12.94 -6.75
N ALA A 250 -9.58 13.70 -6.31
CA ALA A 250 -9.76 15.03 -5.76
C ALA A 250 -10.35 16.00 -6.81
N VAL A 251 -9.88 15.95 -8.05
CA VAL A 251 -10.45 16.72 -9.16
C VAL A 251 -11.89 16.32 -9.46
N LEU A 252 -12.17 15.01 -9.56
CA LEU A 252 -13.47 14.50 -9.98
C LEU A 252 -14.56 14.64 -8.90
N PHE A 253 -14.23 14.44 -7.63
CA PHE A 253 -15.21 14.35 -6.55
C PHE A 253 -15.16 15.53 -5.58
N LEU A 254 -14.02 16.21 -5.44
CA LEU A 254 -13.85 17.37 -4.55
C LEU A 254 -13.80 18.70 -5.31
N GLY A 255 -13.86 18.68 -6.65
CA GLY A 255 -13.84 19.88 -7.49
C GLY A 255 -12.50 20.62 -7.48
N GLU A 256 -11.39 19.94 -7.14
CA GLU A 256 -10.08 20.55 -7.20
C GLU A 256 -9.65 20.88 -8.64
N ALA A 257 -8.87 21.95 -8.81
CA ALA A 257 -8.42 22.39 -10.13
C ALA A 257 -7.32 21.47 -10.69
N LEU A 258 -7.40 21.18 -11.98
CA LEU A 258 -6.33 20.52 -12.74
C LEU A 258 -5.13 21.45 -12.84
N THR A 259 -4.08 21.18 -12.06
CA THR A 259 -2.88 22.02 -12.03
C THR A 259 -1.79 21.50 -12.98
N SER A 260 -0.92 22.40 -13.47
CA SER A 260 0.26 21.99 -14.25
C SER A 260 1.17 21.06 -13.48
N ARG A 261 1.21 21.15 -12.14
CA ARG A 261 1.97 20.25 -11.28
C ARG A 261 1.42 18.82 -11.33
N LEU A 262 0.09 18.66 -11.30
CA LEU A 262 -0.56 17.36 -11.43
C LEU A 262 -0.22 16.71 -12.77
N LEU A 263 -0.26 17.48 -13.86
CA LEU A 263 0.05 16.96 -15.20
C LEU A 263 1.51 16.57 -15.34
N ILE A 264 2.44 17.45 -14.97
CA ILE A 264 3.89 17.21 -15.12
C ILE A 264 4.36 16.13 -14.13
N GLY A 265 4.01 16.26 -12.86
CA GLY A 265 4.38 15.30 -11.82
C GLY A 265 3.80 13.92 -12.11
N GLY A 266 2.51 13.84 -12.45
CA GLY A 266 1.82 12.61 -12.82
C GLY A 266 2.44 11.96 -14.06
N LEU A 267 2.80 12.71 -15.08
CA LEU A 267 3.48 12.19 -16.28
C LEU A 267 4.84 11.58 -15.93
N LEU A 268 5.64 12.22 -15.11
CA LEU A 268 6.95 11.71 -14.69
C LEU A 268 6.82 10.41 -13.87
N ILE A 269 5.86 10.34 -12.94
CA ILE A 269 5.57 9.12 -12.19
C ILE A 269 5.17 7.99 -13.14
N PHE A 270 4.29 8.29 -14.10
CA PHE A 270 3.82 7.30 -15.08
C PHE A 270 4.95 6.79 -15.98
N VAL A 271 5.81 7.69 -16.49
CA VAL A 271 7.01 7.34 -17.28
C VAL A 271 7.97 6.48 -16.47
N GLY A 272 8.25 6.84 -15.22
CA GLY A 272 9.07 6.01 -14.33
C GLY A 272 8.52 4.58 -14.17
N ASN A 273 7.20 4.46 -13.99
CA ASN A 273 6.54 3.15 -13.93
C ASN A 273 6.68 2.35 -15.24
N ILE A 274 6.50 2.98 -16.41
CA ILE A 274 6.67 2.32 -17.70
C ILE A 274 8.11 1.79 -17.85
N ILE A 275 9.12 2.61 -17.52
CA ILE A 275 10.54 2.22 -17.59
C ILE A 275 10.79 0.98 -16.73
N ALA A 276 10.28 0.97 -15.48
CA ALA A 276 10.46 -0.16 -14.57
C ALA A 276 9.75 -1.43 -15.06
N GLN A 277 8.53 -1.31 -15.59
CA GLN A 277 7.77 -2.43 -16.13
C GLN A 277 8.45 -3.03 -17.37
N TYR A 278 8.96 -2.19 -18.27
CA TYR A 278 9.68 -2.64 -19.47
C TYR A 278 10.88 -3.51 -19.10
N GLU A 279 11.69 -3.09 -18.14
CA GLU A 279 12.83 -3.87 -17.68
C GLU A 279 12.43 -5.21 -17.06
N GLN A 280 11.38 -5.21 -16.25
CA GLN A 280 10.87 -6.43 -15.63
C GLN A 280 10.47 -7.48 -16.70
N PHE A 281 9.80 -7.05 -17.77
CA PHE A 281 9.44 -7.95 -18.87
C PHE A 281 10.66 -8.41 -19.70
N HIS A 282 11.61 -7.51 -19.92
CA HIS A 282 12.81 -7.83 -20.70
C HIS A 282 13.71 -8.85 -19.97
N SER A 283 13.92 -8.68 -18.67
CA SER A 283 14.72 -9.60 -17.86
C SER A 283 14.14 -11.02 -17.83
N LEU A 284 12.81 -11.15 -17.80
CA LEU A 284 12.14 -12.45 -17.84
C LEU A 284 12.27 -13.15 -19.20
N ARG A 285 12.23 -12.40 -20.32
CA ARG A 285 12.45 -12.96 -21.65
C ARG A 285 13.85 -13.58 -21.77
N ILE A 286 14.87 -12.92 -21.23
CA ILE A 286 16.25 -13.41 -21.25
C ILE A 286 16.39 -14.71 -20.43
N ILE A 287 15.73 -14.80 -19.27
CA ILE A 287 15.76 -16.01 -18.43
C ILE A 287 15.05 -17.17 -19.16
N SER A 288 13.86 -16.91 -19.73
CA SER A 288 13.09 -17.91 -20.48
C SER A 288 13.84 -18.43 -21.71
N SER A 289 14.54 -17.57 -22.44
CA SER A 289 15.31 -17.99 -23.62
C SER A 289 16.55 -18.83 -23.25
N LYS A 290 17.18 -18.56 -22.10
CA LYS A 290 18.30 -19.37 -21.59
C LYS A 290 17.90 -20.77 -21.15
N THR A 291 16.73 -20.91 -20.52
CA THR A 291 16.20 -22.22 -20.10
C THR A 291 15.71 -23.07 -21.27
N SER A 292 15.24 -22.47 -22.36
CA SER A 292 14.81 -23.13 -23.58
C SER A 292 16.01 -23.66 -24.43
N ASN A 293 17.20 -23.08 -24.28
CA ASN A 293 18.40 -23.52 -25.01
C ASN A 293 19.25 -24.57 -24.27
N THR A 294 18.82 -24.99 -23.07
CA THR A 294 19.51 -25.99 -22.23
C THR A 294 18.73 -27.30 -22.13
N THR A 295 17.58 -27.39 -22.78
CA THR A 295 16.78 -28.63 -22.98
C THR A 295 16.85 -29.07 -24.41
#